data_97b96877bf6308008cb8592cd1b30a88
#
_entry.id   97b96877bf6308008cb8592cd1b30a88
#
_cell.length_a   1.000
_cell.length_b   1.000
_cell.length_c   1.000
_cell.angle_alpha   90.00
_cell.angle_beta   90.00
_cell.angle_gamma   90.00
#
_symmetry.space_group_name_H-M   'P 1'
#
loop_
_entity.id
_entity.type
_entity.pdbx_description
1 polymer ?
#
loop_
_entity_poly.entity_id
_entity_poly.type
_entity_poly.pdbx_seq_one_letter_code
_entity_poly.pdbx_strand_id
1 'polypeptide(L)'
;MNEQRLHAYVDDALPAAERAEAEAWLATDADARARAQSYRAQNAALHEFFDPVLAETHAIGLVETQRLASRLRMGFALAAMLVLGIAIGVVAGTTWRSEVARGAPLARQATLAYAAYQPEVRHPVEVTAAEEQHLVAWLSKRLTAPLKVPVLASAGYRLLGGRLLPATAPGDSSPVAQLMYENAQGKRLTLLVKRDSANTDTAFRFLKEGNTQVFYWIDKPFGYALAGDLSREELHPLAQLVYRQINP
;
A
#
# COMPACT_ATOMS: atom_id res chain seq x y z
N MET A 1 10.68 38.10 2.09
CA MET A 1 9.94 37.89 3.32
C MET A 1 9.74 36.41 3.51
N ASN A 2 9.74 35.83 4.73
CA ASN A 2 9.57 34.41 4.95
C ASN A 2 8.10 34.09 5.29
N GLU A 3 7.74 32.82 5.25
CA GLU A 3 6.39 32.34 5.47
C GLU A 3 5.84 32.62 6.89
N GLN A 4 6.71 32.63 7.90
CA GLN A 4 6.37 33.02 9.26
C GLN A 4 5.83 34.45 9.38
N ARG A 5 6.42 35.38 8.63
CA ARG A 5 5.96 36.77 8.60
C ARG A 5 4.64 36.92 7.85
N LEU A 6 4.37 36.06 6.86
CA LEU A 6 3.09 36.06 6.18
C LEU A 6 1.98 35.57 7.11
N HIS A 7 2.21 34.54 7.89
CA HIS A 7 1.24 34.08 8.93
C HIS A 7 1.00 35.15 9.97
N ALA A 8 2.06 35.74 10.53
CA ALA A 8 1.94 36.82 11.51
C ALA A 8 1.18 38.04 10.96
N TYR A 9 1.28 38.33 9.66
CA TYR A 9 0.49 39.36 8.98
C TYR A 9 -1.01 38.97 8.89
N VAL A 10 -1.31 37.75 8.55
CA VAL A 10 -2.69 37.24 8.44
C VAL A 10 -3.37 37.22 9.80
N ASP A 11 -2.62 36.91 10.86
CA ASP A 11 -3.11 36.78 12.25
C ASP A 11 -3.08 38.14 13.00
N ASP A 12 -2.84 39.26 12.30
CA ASP A 12 -2.73 40.61 12.87
C ASP A 12 -1.67 40.75 13.99
N ALA A 13 -0.69 39.85 14.02
CA ALA A 13 0.34 39.77 15.05
C ALA A 13 1.63 40.62 14.74
N LEU A 14 1.67 41.32 13.61
CA LEU A 14 2.83 42.17 13.25
C LEU A 14 2.75 43.54 13.86
N PRO A 15 3.89 44.08 14.34
CA PRO A 15 4.04 45.51 14.67
C PRO A 15 3.73 46.41 13.48
N ALA A 16 3.30 47.65 13.71
CA ALA A 16 2.86 48.58 12.66
C ALA A 16 3.91 48.82 11.56
N ALA A 17 5.20 48.91 11.93
CA ALA A 17 6.28 49.09 10.98
C ALA A 17 6.47 47.88 10.04
N GLU A 18 6.41 46.67 10.61
CA GLU A 18 6.57 45.43 9.84
C GLU A 18 5.33 45.10 8.99
N ARG A 19 4.15 45.58 9.42
CA ARG A 19 2.90 45.46 8.65
C ARG A 19 3.00 46.26 7.35
N ALA A 20 3.53 47.51 7.39
CA ALA A 20 3.71 48.33 6.20
C ALA A 20 4.68 47.68 5.19
N GLU A 21 5.76 47.05 5.68
CA GLU A 21 6.69 46.29 4.83
C GLU A 21 6.01 45.05 4.19
N ALA A 22 5.16 44.35 4.97
CA ALA A 22 4.39 43.18 4.48
C ALA A 22 3.40 43.59 3.38
N GLU A 23 2.72 44.73 3.56
CA GLU A 23 1.76 45.26 2.58
C GLU A 23 2.45 45.69 1.29
N ALA A 24 3.60 46.35 1.39
CA ALA A 24 4.43 46.73 0.24
C ALA A 24 4.91 45.49 -0.53
N TRP A 25 5.31 44.44 0.17
CA TRP A 25 5.71 43.18 -0.47
C TRP A 25 4.54 42.48 -1.13
N LEU A 26 3.37 42.37 -0.46
CA LEU A 26 2.15 41.78 -1.03
C LEU A 26 1.63 42.56 -2.24
N ALA A 27 1.95 43.86 -2.37
CA ALA A 27 1.59 44.65 -3.54
C ALA A 27 2.40 44.20 -4.80
N THR A 28 3.60 43.69 -4.61
CA THR A 28 4.52 43.32 -5.71
C THR A 28 4.53 41.84 -6.03
N ASP A 29 4.14 40.98 -5.09
CA ASP A 29 4.16 39.50 -5.23
C ASP A 29 2.73 38.96 -5.29
N ALA A 30 2.31 38.53 -6.49
CA ALA A 30 0.95 37.99 -6.74
C ALA A 30 0.70 36.64 -6.04
N ASP A 31 1.71 35.78 -5.96
CA ASP A 31 1.60 34.47 -5.33
C ASP A 31 1.50 34.59 -3.81
N ALA A 32 2.27 35.48 -3.21
CA ALA A 32 2.17 35.78 -1.79
C ALA A 32 0.81 36.38 -1.42
N ARG A 33 0.28 37.26 -2.28
CA ARG A 33 -1.05 37.83 -2.11
C ARG A 33 -2.14 36.75 -2.15
N ALA A 34 -2.08 35.84 -3.10
CA ALA A 34 -3.03 34.74 -3.22
C ALA A 34 -3.01 33.83 -1.97
N ARG A 35 -1.80 33.53 -1.44
CA ARG A 35 -1.66 32.76 -0.20
C ARG A 35 -2.21 33.49 1.00
N ALA A 36 -1.92 34.79 1.16
CA ALA A 36 -2.47 35.59 2.25
C ALA A 36 -4.02 35.64 2.20
N GLN A 37 -4.60 35.76 1.02
CA GLN A 37 -6.06 35.68 0.84
C GLN A 37 -6.65 34.33 1.20
N SER A 38 -5.96 33.24 0.81
CA SER A 38 -6.38 31.89 1.19
C SER A 38 -6.37 31.68 2.71
N TYR A 39 -5.33 32.11 3.40
CA TYR A 39 -5.24 32.00 4.86
C TYR A 39 -6.29 32.86 5.56
N ARG A 40 -6.58 34.07 5.08
CA ARG A 40 -7.67 34.88 5.62
C ARG A 40 -9.04 34.25 5.42
N ALA A 41 -9.28 33.62 4.27
CA ALA A 41 -10.51 32.89 4.03
C ALA A 41 -10.67 31.67 4.96
N GLN A 42 -9.58 30.94 5.24
CA GLN A 42 -9.57 29.87 6.22
C GLN A 42 -9.86 30.35 7.64
N ASN A 43 -9.22 31.44 8.07
CA ASN A 43 -9.46 32.04 9.39
C ASN A 43 -10.93 32.49 9.51
N ALA A 44 -11.47 33.16 8.48
CA ALA A 44 -12.87 33.57 8.49
C ALA A 44 -13.85 32.39 8.59
N ALA A 45 -13.58 31.31 7.86
CA ALA A 45 -14.38 30.08 7.96
C ALA A 45 -14.29 29.43 9.36
N LEU A 46 -13.11 29.43 9.97
CA LEU A 46 -12.93 28.93 11.34
C LEU A 46 -13.71 29.78 12.35
N HIS A 47 -13.66 31.08 12.24
CA HIS A 47 -14.43 32.01 13.10
C HIS A 47 -15.94 31.80 12.92
N GLU A 48 -16.42 31.66 11.69
CA GLU A 48 -17.84 31.39 11.41
C GLU A 48 -18.33 30.09 12.08
N PHE A 49 -17.50 29.05 12.10
CA PHE A 49 -17.88 27.77 12.73
C PHE A 49 -17.73 27.76 14.24
N PHE A 50 -16.72 28.43 14.80
CA PHE A 50 -16.36 28.26 16.21
C PHE A 50 -16.76 29.44 17.12
N ASP A 51 -16.91 30.68 16.63
CA ASP A 51 -17.33 31.82 17.44
C ASP A 51 -18.71 31.63 18.09
N PRO A 52 -19.72 30.99 17.46
CA PRO A 52 -20.98 30.69 18.12
C PRO A 52 -20.81 29.77 19.34
N VAL A 53 -19.87 28.83 19.30
CA VAL A 53 -19.58 27.89 20.41
C VAL A 53 -18.86 28.61 21.55
N LEU A 54 -18.00 29.59 21.25
CA LEU A 54 -17.35 30.43 22.27
C LEU A 54 -18.30 31.39 22.96
N ALA A 55 -19.37 31.79 22.27
CA ALA A 55 -20.39 32.66 22.83
C ALA A 55 -21.42 31.91 23.73
N GLU A 56 -21.42 30.58 23.72
CA GLU A 56 -22.27 29.80 24.60
C GLU A 56 -21.85 29.97 26.05
N THR A 57 -22.63 30.74 26.79
CA THR A 57 -22.44 30.92 28.22
C THR A 57 -22.87 29.64 28.95
N HIS A 58 -21.93 28.77 29.23
CA HIS A 58 -22.20 27.61 30.09
C HIS A 58 -22.43 28.10 31.52
N ALA A 59 -23.69 28.14 31.92
CA ALA A 59 -24.03 28.32 33.33
C ALA A 59 -23.45 27.13 34.11
N ILE A 60 -22.33 27.34 34.81
CA ILE A 60 -21.76 26.36 35.73
C ILE A 60 -22.71 26.28 36.93
N GLY A 61 -23.75 25.47 36.81
CA GLY A 61 -24.59 25.09 37.92
C GLY A 61 -23.76 24.24 38.90
N LEU A 62 -23.46 24.76 40.07
CA LEU A 62 -22.90 24.01 41.18
C LEU A 62 -23.94 22.96 41.62
N VAL A 63 -23.90 21.77 41.03
CA VAL A 63 -24.72 20.63 41.42
C VAL A 63 -24.02 19.88 42.53
N GLU A 64 -24.76 19.76 43.64
CA GLU A 64 -24.41 19.12 44.90
C GLU A 64 -23.70 17.78 44.76
N THR A 65 -22.59 17.63 45.48
CA THR A 65 -21.51 16.66 45.31
C THR A 65 -21.81 15.22 45.71
N GLN A 66 -23.05 14.82 45.98
CA GLN A 66 -23.33 13.44 46.46
C GLN A 66 -23.71 12.41 45.38
N ARG A 67 -23.93 12.81 44.13
CA ARG A 67 -24.18 11.86 43.03
C ARG A 67 -23.01 11.78 42.02
N LEU A 68 -21.92 12.48 42.27
CA LEU A 68 -20.78 12.56 41.35
C LEU A 68 -19.93 11.28 41.34
N ALA A 69 -19.78 10.59 42.49
CA ALA A 69 -18.87 9.45 42.63
C ALA A 69 -19.28 8.22 41.80
N SER A 70 -20.58 7.97 41.61
CA SER A 70 -21.05 6.84 40.78
C SER A 70 -21.01 7.16 39.28
N ARG A 71 -21.29 8.40 38.90
CA ARG A 71 -21.19 8.84 37.48
C ARG A 71 -19.76 8.97 37.02
N LEU A 72 -18.83 9.43 37.88
CA LEU A 72 -17.41 9.44 37.62
C LEU A 72 -16.87 8.03 37.44
N ARG A 73 -17.23 7.05 38.27
CA ARG A 73 -16.83 5.66 38.12
C ARG A 73 -17.35 5.07 36.83
N MET A 74 -18.55 5.35 36.41
CA MET A 74 -19.15 4.90 35.15
C MET A 74 -18.49 5.60 33.95
N GLY A 75 -18.16 6.90 34.04
CA GLY A 75 -17.41 7.64 33.04
C GLY A 75 -15.99 7.12 32.85
N PHE A 76 -15.27 6.81 33.94
CA PHE A 76 -13.96 6.19 33.89
C PHE A 76 -14.01 4.77 33.30
N ALA A 77 -15.03 3.97 33.61
CA ALA A 77 -15.21 2.64 33.02
C ALA A 77 -15.45 2.71 31.51
N LEU A 78 -16.28 3.65 31.04
CA LEU A 78 -16.53 3.87 29.62
C LEU A 78 -15.30 4.41 28.89
N ALA A 79 -14.56 5.34 29.50
CA ALA A 79 -13.30 5.85 28.95
C ALA A 79 -12.23 4.74 28.88
N ALA A 80 -12.12 3.90 29.92
CA ALA A 80 -11.22 2.76 29.92
C ALA A 80 -11.58 1.72 28.84
N MET A 81 -12.88 1.42 28.65
CA MET A 81 -13.34 0.55 27.56
C MET A 81 -13.05 1.14 26.17
N LEU A 82 -13.22 2.47 26.00
CA LEU A 82 -12.89 3.15 24.75
C LEU A 82 -11.40 3.06 24.44
N VAL A 83 -10.55 3.37 25.44
CA VAL A 83 -9.09 3.27 25.29
C VAL A 83 -8.66 1.82 25.01
N LEU A 84 -9.24 0.85 25.71
CA LEU A 84 -8.97 -0.57 25.47
C LEU A 84 -9.46 -1.00 24.08
N GLY A 85 -10.65 -0.56 23.66
CA GLY A 85 -11.18 -0.82 22.32
C GLY A 85 -10.32 -0.21 21.21
N ILE A 86 -9.83 1.02 21.41
CA ILE A 86 -8.88 1.67 20.49
C ILE A 86 -7.54 0.91 20.49
N ALA A 87 -7.00 0.53 21.65
CA ALA A 87 -5.76 -0.22 21.74
C ALA A 87 -5.86 -1.59 21.04
N ILE A 88 -6.94 -2.34 21.27
CA ILE A 88 -7.22 -3.61 20.59
C ILE A 88 -7.43 -3.37 19.09
N GLY A 89 -8.18 -2.35 18.69
CA GLY A 89 -8.42 -1.98 17.31
C GLY A 89 -7.15 -1.57 16.57
N VAL A 90 -6.25 -0.82 17.23
CA VAL A 90 -4.94 -0.44 16.69
C VAL A 90 -4.04 -1.66 16.55
N VAL A 91 -3.95 -2.51 17.59
CA VAL A 91 -3.13 -3.72 17.54
C VAL A 91 -3.67 -4.70 16.49
N ALA A 92 -4.97 -4.98 16.45
CA ALA A 92 -5.59 -5.82 15.44
C ALA A 92 -5.48 -5.21 14.03
N GLY A 93 -5.68 -3.90 13.90
CA GLY A 93 -5.56 -3.18 12.63
C GLY A 93 -4.12 -3.11 12.10
N THR A 94 -3.12 -2.96 12.97
CA THR A 94 -1.71 -2.96 12.56
C THR A 94 -1.23 -4.37 12.21
N THR A 95 -1.66 -5.41 12.93
CA THR A 95 -1.32 -6.80 12.58
C THR A 95 -1.98 -7.20 11.26
N TRP A 96 -3.26 -6.89 11.06
CA TRP A 96 -3.94 -7.19 9.81
C TRP A 96 -3.40 -6.38 8.62
N ARG A 97 -3.12 -5.09 8.84
CA ARG A 97 -2.50 -4.24 7.83
C ARG A 97 -1.08 -4.68 7.46
N SER A 98 -0.31 -5.18 8.43
CA SER A 98 1.04 -5.69 8.17
C SER A 98 1.03 -6.98 7.35
N GLU A 99 0.05 -7.87 7.53
CA GLU A 99 -0.08 -9.09 6.74
C GLU A 99 -0.53 -8.80 5.29
N VAL A 100 -1.51 -7.91 5.10
CA VAL A 100 -1.93 -7.45 3.76
C VAL A 100 -0.81 -6.70 3.05
N ALA A 101 -0.03 -5.88 3.80
CA ALA A 101 1.07 -5.11 3.23
C ALA A 101 2.28 -5.96 2.85
N ARG A 102 2.49 -7.14 3.44
CA ARG A 102 3.68 -7.98 3.19
C ARG A 102 3.65 -8.69 1.84
N GLY A 103 2.50 -9.18 1.39
CA GLY A 103 2.35 -9.77 0.04
C GLY A 103 2.05 -8.75 -1.06
N ALA A 104 1.53 -7.57 -0.71
CA ALA A 104 1.17 -6.54 -1.66
C ALA A 104 2.35 -6.04 -2.53
N PRO A 105 3.59 -5.88 -2.01
CA PRO A 105 4.74 -5.51 -2.84
C PRO A 105 5.01 -6.53 -3.95
N LEU A 106 4.99 -7.83 -3.65
CA LEU A 106 5.21 -8.88 -4.66
C LEU A 106 4.07 -8.93 -5.69
N ALA A 107 2.82 -8.79 -5.24
CA ALA A 107 1.67 -8.73 -6.13
C ALA A 107 1.72 -7.51 -7.07
N ARG A 108 2.07 -6.34 -6.55
CA ARG A 108 2.28 -5.14 -7.38
C ARG A 108 3.44 -5.30 -8.34
N GLN A 109 4.52 -5.91 -7.90
CA GLN A 109 5.64 -6.23 -8.79
C GLN A 109 5.20 -7.18 -9.89
N ALA A 110 4.33 -8.17 -9.61
CA ALA A 110 3.78 -9.06 -10.61
C ALA A 110 2.91 -8.32 -11.63
N THR A 111 2.08 -7.36 -11.20
CA THR A 111 1.32 -6.49 -12.10
C THR A 111 2.23 -5.69 -13.03
N LEU A 112 3.26 -5.04 -12.47
CA LEU A 112 4.22 -4.25 -13.26
C LEU A 112 5.02 -5.12 -14.23
N ALA A 113 5.49 -6.27 -13.79
CA ALA A 113 6.21 -7.22 -14.63
C ALA A 113 5.32 -7.78 -15.75
N TYR A 114 4.06 -8.11 -15.44
CA TYR A 114 3.10 -8.55 -16.43
C TYR A 114 2.87 -7.45 -17.49
N ALA A 115 2.59 -6.23 -17.06
CA ALA A 115 2.34 -5.10 -17.97
C ALA A 115 3.55 -4.78 -18.86
N ALA A 116 4.77 -4.89 -18.32
CA ALA A 116 5.99 -4.60 -19.05
C ALA A 116 6.34 -5.68 -20.11
N TYR A 117 6.13 -6.95 -19.77
CA TYR A 117 6.65 -8.08 -20.59
C TYR A 117 5.55 -8.85 -21.34
N GLN A 118 4.27 -8.62 -21.02
CA GLN A 118 3.17 -9.25 -21.76
C GLN A 118 3.16 -8.84 -23.24
N PRO A 119 3.40 -7.58 -23.64
CA PRO A 119 3.42 -7.21 -25.05
C PRO A 119 4.74 -7.54 -25.78
N GLU A 120 5.79 -7.94 -25.05
CA GLU A 120 7.12 -8.19 -25.65
C GLU A 120 7.12 -9.48 -26.46
N VAL A 121 7.41 -9.37 -27.77
CA VAL A 121 7.37 -10.49 -28.71
C VAL A 121 8.76 -11.11 -28.93
N ARG A 122 9.80 -10.28 -29.04
CA ARG A 122 11.15 -10.76 -29.40
C ARG A 122 11.92 -11.37 -28.24
N HIS A 123 11.82 -10.74 -27.06
CA HIS A 123 12.60 -11.11 -25.87
C HIS A 123 11.69 -11.20 -24.64
N PRO A 124 10.64 -12.05 -24.67
CA PRO A 124 9.71 -12.17 -23.54
C PRO A 124 10.38 -12.72 -22.28
N VAL A 125 11.48 -13.44 -22.45
CA VAL A 125 12.25 -14.11 -21.38
C VAL A 125 13.76 -13.96 -21.64
N GLU A 126 14.57 -14.18 -20.62
CA GLU A 126 16.06 -14.20 -20.74
C GLU A 126 16.57 -15.59 -21.07
N VAL A 127 16.00 -16.62 -20.44
CA VAL A 127 16.29 -18.03 -20.68
C VAL A 127 15.00 -18.69 -21.13
N THR A 128 15.04 -19.34 -22.28
CA THR A 128 13.86 -19.97 -22.89
C THR A 128 13.54 -21.32 -22.24
N ALA A 129 12.32 -21.81 -22.45
CA ALA A 129 11.91 -23.15 -22.01
C ALA A 129 12.72 -24.28 -22.65
N ALA A 130 13.36 -24.05 -23.81
CA ALA A 130 14.27 -25.03 -24.41
C ALA A 130 15.49 -25.35 -23.52
N GLU A 131 15.83 -24.41 -22.62
CA GLU A 131 16.93 -24.54 -21.66
C GLU A 131 16.40 -24.63 -20.22
N GLU A 132 15.28 -25.32 -19.99
CA GLU A 132 14.59 -25.37 -18.71
C GLU A 132 15.49 -25.82 -17.56
N GLN A 133 16.32 -26.83 -17.76
CA GLN A 133 17.27 -27.30 -16.73
C GLN A 133 18.26 -26.20 -16.31
N HIS A 134 18.79 -25.46 -17.28
CA HIS A 134 19.65 -24.33 -17.02
C HIS A 134 18.89 -23.22 -16.29
N LEU A 135 17.69 -22.88 -16.74
CA LEU A 135 16.81 -21.89 -16.13
C LEU A 135 16.56 -22.20 -14.64
N VAL A 136 16.16 -23.43 -14.33
CA VAL A 136 15.87 -23.87 -12.95
C VAL A 136 17.13 -23.80 -12.08
N ALA A 137 18.27 -24.30 -12.57
CA ALA A 137 19.52 -24.27 -11.81
C ALA A 137 19.99 -22.83 -11.55
N TRP A 138 19.93 -21.98 -12.57
CA TRP A 138 20.33 -20.58 -12.47
C TRP A 138 19.44 -19.79 -11.50
N LEU A 139 18.13 -19.88 -11.65
CA LEU A 139 17.17 -19.17 -10.77
C LEU A 139 17.26 -19.69 -9.32
N SER A 140 17.38 -21.02 -9.13
CA SER A 140 17.55 -21.60 -7.79
C SER A 140 18.80 -21.07 -7.08
N LYS A 141 19.92 -20.95 -7.82
CA LYS A 141 21.15 -20.37 -7.30
C LYS A 141 20.96 -18.90 -6.91
N ARG A 142 20.25 -18.13 -7.73
CA ARG A 142 19.97 -16.70 -7.47
C ARG A 142 19.03 -16.48 -6.30
N LEU A 143 18.03 -17.33 -6.16
CA LEU A 143 17.09 -17.31 -5.04
C LEU A 143 17.64 -17.96 -3.76
N THR A 144 18.82 -18.60 -3.83
CA THR A 144 19.44 -19.36 -2.72
C THR A 144 18.50 -20.42 -2.12
N ALA A 145 17.63 -21.00 -2.92
CA ALA A 145 16.71 -22.08 -2.55
C ALA A 145 16.22 -22.82 -3.82
N PRO A 146 15.91 -24.12 -3.75
CA PRO A 146 15.47 -24.88 -4.92
C PRO A 146 14.13 -24.36 -5.45
N LEU A 147 14.12 -23.95 -6.72
CA LEU A 147 12.93 -23.49 -7.43
C LEU A 147 12.28 -24.69 -8.14
N LYS A 148 10.97 -24.85 -7.99
CA LYS A 148 10.15 -25.74 -8.82
C LYS A 148 9.44 -24.93 -9.90
N VAL A 149 9.47 -25.38 -11.13
CA VAL A 149 8.73 -24.79 -12.26
C VAL A 149 7.43 -25.56 -12.45
N PRO A 150 6.26 -24.94 -12.21
CA PRO A 150 4.97 -25.61 -12.38
C PRO A 150 4.68 -25.93 -13.85
N VAL A 151 4.16 -27.12 -14.12
CA VAL A 151 3.71 -27.55 -15.44
C VAL A 151 2.24 -27.22 -15.61
N LEU A 152 1.89 -26.26 -16.45
CA LEU A 152 0.52 -25.78 -16.65
C LEU A 152 -0.13 -26.32 -17.95
N ALA A 153 0.47 -27.34 -18.56
CA ALA A 153 -0.01 -27.93 -19.81
C ALA A 153 -1.44 -28.47 -19.72
N SER A 154 -1.84 -29.04 -18.56
CA SER A 154 -3.22 -29.51 -18.34
C SER A 154 -4.25 -28.38 -18.34
N ALA A 155 -3.81 -27.14 -18.13
CA ALA A 155 -4.64 -25.94 -18.22
C ALA A 155 -4.43 -25.16 -19.54
N GLY A 156 -3.72 -25.74 -20.52
CA GLY A 156 -3.50 -25.16 -21.82
C GLY A 156 -2.38 -24.12 -21.91
N TYR A 157 -1.54 -24.00 -20.88
CA TYR A 157 -0.42 -23.07 -20.87
C TYR A 157 0.92 -23.78 -20.99
N ARG A 158 1.79 -23.31 -21.87
CA ARG A 158 3.17 -23.77 -22.02
C ARG A 158 4.13 -22.75 -21.40
N LEU A 159 5.21 -23.22 -20.84
CA LEU A 159 6.30 -22.36 -20.37
C LEU A 159 6.97 -21.70 -21.60
N LEU A 160 7.16 -20.39 -21.57
CA LEU A 160 8.01 -19.66 -22.51
C LEU A 160 9.46 -19.62 -22.03
N GLY A 161 9.67 -19.54 -20.72
CA GLY A 161 10.96 -19.44 -20.06
C GLY A 161 10.88 -18.54 -18.84
N GLY A 162 12.00 -17.93 -18.47
CA GLY A 162 12.05 -17.04 -17.32
C GLY A 162 13.15 -16.00 -17.37
N ARG A 163 13.16 -15.15 -16.36
CA ARG A 163 14.16 -14.10 -16.13
C ARG A 163 14.32 -13.78 -14.65
N LEU A 164 15.34 -13.00 -14.34
CA LEU A 164 15.59 -12.48 -13.00
C LEU A 164 15.24 -10.99 -12.95
N LEU A 165 14.37 -10.60 -12.01
CA LEU A 165 14.01 -9.22 -11.77
C LEU A 165 14.65 -8.73 -10.46
N PRO A 166 15.02 -7.44 -10.37
CA PRO A 166 15.38 -6.83 -9.09
C PRO A 166 14.17 -6.73 -8.18
N ALA A 167 14.40 -6.64 -6.87
CA ALA A 167 13.34 -6.29 -5.93
C ALA A 167 12.90 -4.83 -6.14
N THR A 168 11.61 -4.56 -5.99
CA THR A 168 11.04 -3.21 -6.14
C THR A 168 10.69 -2.57 -4.80
N ALA A 169 10.70 -3.33 -3.69
CA ALA A 169 10.40 -2.79 -2.38
C ALA A 169 11.62 -2.04 -1.81
N PRO A 170 11.44 -0.84 -1.23
CA PRO A 170 12.52 -0.10 -0.59
C PRO A 170 13.20 -0.92 0.50
N GLY A 171 14.54 -0.97 0.48
CA GLY A 171 15.34 -1.70 1.44
C GLY A 171 15.41 -3.21 1.22
N ASP A 172 14.79 -3.74 0.19
CA ASP A 172 14.84 -5.15 -0.18
C ASP A 172 15.72 -5.33 -1.42
N SER A 173 16.77 -6.13 -1.29
CA SER A 173 17.68 -6.46 -2.39
C SER A 173 17.49 -7.89 -2.91
N SER A 174 16.48 -8.61 -2.42
CA SER A 174 16.24 -10.00 -2.79
C SER A 174 15.81 -10.12 -4.26
N PRO A 175 16.49 -10.94 -5.07
CA PRO A 175 16.08 -11.13 -6.46
C PRO A 175 14.72 -11.84 -6.56
N VAL A 176 14.02 -11.59 -7.67
CA VAL A 176 12.72 -12.19 -7.97
C VAL A 176 12.80 -12.95 -9.27
N ALA A 177 12.50 -14.25 -9.24
CA ALA A 177 12.37 -15.03 -10.45
C ALA A 177 11.02 -14.76 -11.11
N GLN A 178 11.02 -14.55 -12.41
CA GLN A 178 9.82 -14.47 -13.24
C GLN A 178 9.79 -15.67 -14.18
N LEU A 179 8.71 -16.42 -14.14
CA LEU A 179 8.38 -17.46 -15.11
C LEU A 179 7.22 -16.98 -15.97
N MET A 180 7.32 -17.13 -17.27
CA MET A 180 6.28 -16.69 -18.21
C MET A 180 5.69 -17.89 -18.93
N TYR A 181 4.37 -17.95 -19.00
CA TYR A 181 3.59 -18.96 -19.69
C TYR A 181 2.71 -18.31 -20.75
N GLU A 182 2.35 -19.08 -21.76
CA GLU A 182 1.47 -18.65 -22.85
C GLU A 182 0.53 -19.78 -23.26
N ASN A 183 -0.72 -19.45 -23.56
CA ASN A 183 -1.68 -20.42 -24.12
C ASN A 183 -1.73 -20.34 -25.65
N ALA A 184 -2.53 -21.22 -26.28
CA ALA A 184 -2.69 -21.28 -27.72
C ALA A 184 -3.28 -20.01 -28.36
N GLN A 185 -3.96 -19.17 -27.56
CA GLN A 185 -4.55 -17.89 -27.98
C GLN A 185 -3.58 -16.70 -27.79
N GLY A 186 -2.34 -16.95 -27.36
CA GLY A 186 -1.35 -15.92 -27.08
C GLY A 186 -1.60 -15.18 -25.75
N LYS A 187 -2.55 -15.62 -24.92
CA LYS A 187 -2.71 -15.07 -23.58
C LYS A 187 -1.56 -15.53 -22.70
N ARG A 188 -0.98 -14.58 -21.96
CA ARG A 188 0.19 -14.82 -21.12
C ARG A 188 -0.19 -14.86 -19.65
N LEU A 189 0.60 -15.62 -18.90
CA LEU A 189 0.62 -15.63 -17.45
C LEU A 189 2.04 -15.37 -16.97
N THR A 190 2.16 -14.67 -15.87
CA THR A 190 3.44 -14.41 -15.21
C THR A 190 3.39 -14.96 -13.79
N LEU A 191 4.30 -15.85 -13.43
CA LEU A 191 4.50 -16.32 -12.06
C LEU A 191 5.79 -15.69 -11.54
N LEU A 192 5.66 -14.85 -10.52
CA LEU A 192 6.79 -14.36 -9.75
C LEU A 192 7.05 -15.25 -8.54
N VAL A 193 8.30 -15.53 -8.29
CA VAL A 193 8.79 -16.28 -7.14
C VAL A 193 9.91 -15.50 -6.47
N LYS A 194 9.73 -15.22 -5.19
CA LYS A 194 10.67 -14.47 -4.37
C LYS A 194 10.96 -15.22 -3.09
N ARG A 195 12.20 -15.25 -2.65
CA ARG A 195 12.51 -15.79 -1.33
C ARG A 195 11.92 -14.91 -0.24
N ASP A 196 11.10 -15.48 0.62
CA ASP A 196 10.48 -14.82 1.77
C ASP A 196 10.60 -15.69 3.02
N SER A 197 11.67 -15.45 3.78
CA SER A 197 11.94 -16.19 5.01
C SER A 197 11.34 -15.55 6.26
N ALA A 198 10.90 -14.29 6.16
CA ALA A 198 10.46 -13.50 7.30
C ALA A 198 8.95 -13.61 7.57
N ASN A 199 8.17 -13.97 6.56
CA ASN A 199 6.72 -13.98 6.67
C ASN A 199 6.17 -15.35 7.06
N THR A 200 4.99 -15.37 7.69
CA THR A 200 4.20 -16.58 7.93
C THR A 200 3.47 -16.98 6.66
N ASP A 201 3.24 -18.28 6.48
CA ASP A 201 2.44 -18.80 5.38
C ASP A 201 1.06 -18.13 5.36
N THR A 202 0.60 -17.76 4.19
CA THR A 202 -0.67 -17.07 4.03
C THR A 202 -1.59 -17.82 3.08
N ALA A 203 -2.89 -17.77 3.38
CA ALA A 203 -3.90 -18.17 2.41
C ALA A 203 -3.81 -17.36 1.12
N PHE A 204 -4.36 -17.88 0.04
CA PHE A 204 -4.47 -17.16 -1.22
C PHE A 204 -5.13 -15.80 -1.04
N ARG A 205 -4.45 -14.77 -1.51
CA ARG A 205 -4.94 -13.40 -1.55
C ARG A 205 -5.07 -12.94 -2.99
N PHE A 206 -6.01 -12.06 -3.22
CA PHE A 206 -6.34 -11.56 -4.55
C PHE A 206 -6.14 -10.04 -4.61
N LEU A 207 -5.53 -9.58 -5.70
CA LEU A 207 -5.38 -8.16 -6.04
C LEU A 207 -5.85 -7.97 -7.50
N LYS A 208 -6.58 -6.90 -7.75
CA LYS A 208 -6.91 -6.44 -9.10
C LYS A 208 -6.36 -5.04 -9.29
N GLU A 209 -5.60 -4.83 -10.35
CA GLU A 209 -5.02 -3.54 -10.70
C GLU A 209 -5.17 -3.32 -12.22
N GLY A 210 -6.09 -2.44 -12.59
CA GLY A 210 -6.54 -2.30 -13.98
C GLY A 210 -7.12 -3.60 -14.53
N ASN A 211 -6.59 -4.07 -15.65
CA ASN A 211 -6.97 -5.34 -16.27
C ASN A 211 -6.19 -6.54 -15.73
N THR A 212 -5.12 -6.30 -14.97
CA THR A 212 -4.28 -7.37 -14.43
C THR A 212 -4.88 -7.86 -13.12
N GLN A 213 -5.06 -9.16 -13.02
CA GLN A 213 -5.48 -9.85 -11.82
C GLN A 213 -4.33 -10.70 -11.28
N VAL A 214 -4.16 -10.71 -9.95
CA VAL A 214 -3.05 -11.37 -9.29
C VAL A 214 -3.57 -12.19 -8.12
N PHE A 215 -3.24 -13.47 -8.10
CA PHE A 215 -3.26 -14.29 -6.88
C PHE A 215 -1.87 -14.36 -6.30
N TYR A 216 -1.74 -14.10 -5.00
CA TYR A 216 -0.47 -14.20 -4.31
C TYR A 216 -0.63 -14.92 -2.98
N TRP A 217 0.43 -15.63 -2.59
CA TRP A 217 0.50 -16.39 -1.33
C TRP A 217 1.96 -16.52 -0.90
N ILE A 218 2.15 -16.85 0.36
CA ILE A 218 3.47 -17.15 0.92
C ILE A 218 3.44 -18.60 1.36
N ASP A 219 4.44 -19.32 0.93
CA ASP A 219 4.70 -20.70 1.29
C ASP A 219 6.21 -20.91 1.35
N LYS A 220 6.70 -21.04 2.56
CA LYS A 220 8.15 -21.00 2.82
C LYS A 220 8.91 -22.08 2.04
N PRO A 221 10.06 -21.71 1.51
CA PRO A 221 10.82 -20.47 1.71
C PRO A 221 10.45 -19.33 0.76
N PHE A 222 9.37 -19.43 0.00
CA PHE A 222 9.03 -18.49 -1.06
C PHE A 222 7.70 -17.77 -0.87
N GLY A 223 7.61 -16.56 -1.45
CA GLY A 223 6.38 -15.91 -1.81
C GLY A 223 6.14 -16.03 -3.32
N TYR A 224 4.89 -16.21 -3.70
CA TYR A 224 4.43 -16.43 -5.07
C TYR A 224 3.41 -15.38 -5.46
N ALA A 225 3.43 -14.96 -6.73
CA ALA A 225 2.40 -14.11 -7.30
C ALA A 225 2.15 -14.52 -8.76
N LEU A 226 0.94 -15.01 -9.04
CA LEU A 226 0.48 -15.36 -10.38
C LEU A 226 -0.39 -14.24 -10.93
N ALA A 227 0.05 -13.62 -12.03
CA ALA A 227 -0.58 -12.48 -12.68
C ALA A 227 -1.00 -12.82 -14.11
N GLY A 228 -2.14 -12.25 -14.53
CA GLY A 228 -2.65 -12.38 -15.88
C GLY A 228 -3.83 -11.45 -16.15
N ASP A 229 -4.14 -11.25 -17.43
CA ASP A 229 -5.38 -10.61 -17.89
C ASP A 229 -6.46 -11.70 -18.08
N LEU A 230 -6.91 -12.22 -16.96
CA LEU A 230 -7.93 -13.27 -16.84
C LEU A 230 -8.91 -12.87 -15.73
N SER A 231 -10.12 -13.37 -15.77
CA SER A 231 -11.06 -13.19 -14.67
C SER A 231 -10.57 -13.90 -13.39
N ARG A 232 -11.09 -13.50 -12.25
CA ARG A 232 -10.75 -14.15 -10.97
C ARG A 232 -11.08 -15.65 -11.00
N GLU A 233 -12.19 -16.00 -11.64
CA GLU A 233 -12.70 -17.36 -11.78
C GLU A 233 -11.80 -18.23 -12.67
N GLU A 234 -11.17 -17.62 -13.69
CA GLU A 234 -10.21 -18.29 -14.56
C GLU A 234 -8.82 -18.41 -13.91
N LEU A 235 -8.37 -17.37 -13.19
CA LEU A 235 -7.03 -17.33 -12.61
C LEU A 235 -6.93 -18.19 -11.33
N HIS A 236 -8.00 -18.30 -10.55
CA HIS A 236 -8.01 -19.05 -9.29
C HIS A 236 -7.65 -20.54 -9.44
N PRO A 237 -8.26 -21.32 -10.38
CA PRO A 237 -7.87 -22.73 -10.57
C PRO A 237 -6.41 -22.87 -11.04
N LEU A 238 -5.88 -21.92 -11.81
CA LEU A 238 -4.46 -21.90 -12.20
C LEU A 238 -3.55 -21.70 -10.99
N ALA A 239 -3.90 -20.77 -10.12
CA ALA A 239 -3.15 -20.56 -8.87
C ALA A 239 -3.18 -21.79 -7.97
N GLN A 240 -4.32 -22.47 -7.88
CA GLN A 240 -4.42 -23.75 -7.15
C GLN A 240 -3.59 -24.87 -7.79
N LEU A 241 -3.55 -24.94 -9.13
CA LEU A 241 -2.73 -25.92 -9.85
C LEU A 241 -1.25 -25.68 -9.56
N VAL A 242 -0.78 -24.42 -9.62
CA VAL A 242 0.56 -24.03 -9.23
C VAL A 242 0.88 -24.45 -7.80
N TYR A 243 -0.02 -24.10 -6.85
CA TYR A 243 0.16 -24.43 -5.43
C TYR A 243 0.34 -25.93 -5.18
N ARG A 244 -0.53 -26.77 -5.76
CA ARG A 244 -0.45 -28.23 -5.58
C ARG A 244 0.83 -28.86 -6.14
N GLN A 245 1.42 -28.29 -7.18
CA GLN A 245 2.67 -28.80 -7.74
C GLN A 245 3.91 -28.37 -6.95
N ILE A 246 3.85 -27.22 -6.32
CA ILE A 246 4.91 -26.72 -5.47
C ILE A 246 4.91 -27.47 -4.14
N ASN A 247 3.72 -27.78 -3.62
CA ASN A 247 3.46 -28.47 -2.34
C ASN A 247 2.78 -29.82 -2.60
N PRO A 248 3.54 -30.85 -2.94
CA PRO A 248 3.02 -32.18 -3.16
C PRO A 248 2.53 -32.87 -1.87
#